data_46772f99d250cdc7201002b0c4a11a30
#
_entry.id   46772f99d250cdc7201002b0c4a11a30
#
_cell.length_a   1.000
_cell.length_b   1.000
_cell.length_c   1.000
_cell.angle_alpha   90.00
_cell.angle_beta   90.00
_cell.angle_gamma   90.00
#
_symmetry.space_group_name_H-M   'P 1'
#
loop_
_entity.id
_entity.type
_entity.pdbx_description
1 polymer ?
#
loop_
_entity_poly.entity_id
_entity_poly.type
_entity_poly.pdbx_seq_one_letter_code
_entity_poly.pdbx_strand_id
1 'polypeptide(L)'
;MLALRSLSAGNDKEKGLSGFGKAKSCIVLFAWGGLSHHDTFDLKPNAPANIRTRFREISTDIPGIRVSEHIPKFARMMKHWAVVRSAHHNAPSHRSGAYWNLTGHEPQKLDGNWPSSRDDWPCIGSMIWEALGDGRGPIPGAVSLPYTMYDGGTANGQDGGFLGLGRDPTVLRPNSTKPLKMYGGKSPASGHVQLELPNGVDLARLGRRRRLIQSFDTKALPRQEISDAVTRSREQALDMLLEPKVRDAFNIEKESVKTRESYGMHICGQSTLMARRLTESGVPVSTVYCAAGDLNGSKGDHFDTHANNFNRLKNNMLPPLDQAASALIDDLRQRGRLDETLVVLLTEFGRTPKINGSAGRDHYPNCYTVAFAGGGILGGQLYGSSDSMGAEPADKPCGPPDLHATIFHALGIDPRHTIPARDGRPLHICDGNPLPLFA
;
A
#
# COMPACT_ATOMS: atom_id res chain seq x y z
N MET A 1 -4.99 -25.88 9.13
CA MET A 1 -3.94 -26.17 8.12
C MET A 1 -4.47 -26.87 6.86
N LEU A 2 -5.75 -26.78 6.51
CA LEU A 2 -6.36 -27.59 5.42
C LEU A 2 -7.15 -26.79 4.36
N ALA A 3 -7.16 -25.44 4.42
CA ALA A 3 -7.96 -24.61 3.50
C ALA A 3 -7.22 -24.03 2.28
N LEU A 4 -5.92 -24.31 2.11
CA LEU A 4 -5.10 -23.75 1.02
C LEU A 4 -5.03 -24.62 -0.25
N ARG A 5 -5.76 -25.75 -0.31
CA ARG A 5 -5.63 -26.70 -1.44
C ARG A 5 -6.67 -26.59 -2.55
N SER A 6 -7.68 -25.73 -2.47
CA SER A 6 -8.76 -25.72 -3.46
C SER A 6 -8.79 -24.52 -4.43
N LEU A 7 -7.82 -23.60 -4.37
CA LEU A 7 -7.80 -22.39 -5.22
C LEU A 7 -6.90 -22.50 -6.46
N SER A 8 -6.40 -23.67 -6.81
CA SER A 8 -5.41 -23.83 -7.88
C SER A 8 -5.99 -24.41 -9.16
N ALA A 9 -6.90 -23.71 -9.81
CA ALA A 9 -7.18 -23.90 -11.24
C ALA A 9 -6.41 -22.84 -12.09
N GLY A 10 -5.24 -22.41 -11.64
CA GLY A 10 -4.33 -21.58 -12.41
C GLY A 10 -3.52 -22.43 -13.41
N ASN A 11 -3.14 -21.81 -14.51
CA ASN A 11 -2.35 -22.40 -15.58
C ASN A 11 -1.09 -23.07 -14.99
N ASP A 12 -0.90 -24.37 -15.19
CA ASP A 12 0.21 -25.13 -14.59
C ASP A 12 1.61 -24.58 -14.93
N LYS A 13 1.73 -23.74 -15.96
CA LYS A 13 2.96 -23.04 -16.32
C LYS A 13 3.38 -21.98 -15.29
N GLU A 14 2.45 -21.28 -14.64
CA GLU A 14 2.78 -20.23 -13.67
C GLU A 14 3.11 -20.79 -12.28
N LYS A 15 2.55 -21.92 -11.91
CA LYS A 15 2.87 -22.62 -10.66
C LYS A 15 4.33 -23.08 -10.57
N GLY A 16 5.01 -23.19 -11.71
CA GLY A 16 6.43 -23.55 -11.81
C GLY A 16 7.40 -22.37 -11.76
N LEU A 17 6.89 -21.12 -11.79
CA LEU A 17 7.76 -19.93 -11.70
C LEU A 17 8.24 -19.73 -10.26
N SER A 18 9.50 -19.35 -10.13
CA SER A 18 10.11 -19.05 -8.81
C SER A 18 9.29 -17.99 -8.06
N GLY A 19 9.16 -18.13 -6.75
CA GLY A 19 8.50 -17.17 -5.88
C GLY A 19 6.97 -17.24 -5.81
N PHE A 20 6.30 -18.07 -6.64
CA PHE A 20 4.84 -18.15 -6.61
C PHE A 20 4.31 -18.63 -5.25
N GLY A 21 3.44 -17.81 -4.63
CA GLY A 21 2.78 -18.15 -3.36
C GLY A 21 3.70 -18.16 -2.14
N LYS A 22 4.87 -17.53 -2.20
CA LYS A 22 5.76 -17.41 -1.03
C LYS A 22 5.21 -16.44 0.00
N ALA A 23 4.60 -15.34 -0.42
CA ALA A 23 3.98 -14.39 0.49
C ALA A 23 2.61 -14.91 0.99
N LYS A 24 2.36 -14.73 2.27
CA LYS A 24 1.05 -14.95 2.93
C LYS A 24 0.30 -13.65 3.14
N SER A 25 1.01 -12.53 3.08
CA SER A 25 0.47 -11.18 3.24
C SER A 25 1.29 -10.15 2.48
N CYS A 26 0.68 -8.98 2.25
CA CYS A 26 1.30 -7.84 1.58
C CYS A 26 1.11 -6.56 2.39
N ILE A 27 2.18 -5.77 2.54
CA ILE A 27 2.13 -4.42 3.09
C ILE A 27 2.56 -3.46 1.97
N VAL A 28 1.65 -2.59 1.55
CA VAL A 28 1.92 -1.53 0.58
C VAL A 28 2.20 -0.24 1.33
N LEU A 29 3.38 0.33 1.17
CA LEU A 29 3.75 1.68 1.60
C LEU A 29 3.55 2.62 0.41
N PHE A 30 2.49 3.40 0.41
CA PHE A 30 2.14 4.27 -0.71
C PHE A 30 2.59 5.70 -0.42
N ALA A 31 3.60 6.17 -1.15
CA ALA A 31 4.19 7.51 -1.01
C ALA A 31 3.35 8.54 -1.80
N TRP A 32 2.24 9.00 -1.20
CA TRP A 32 1.25 9.88 -1.83
C TRP A 32 1.80 11.27 -2.13
N GLY A 33 1.64 11.70 -3.37
CA GLY A 33 2.13 12.97 -3.89
C GLY A 33 3.28 12.84 -4.90
N GLY A 34 3.61 11.64 -5.40
CA GLY A 34 4.64 11.44 -6.43
C GLY A 34 6.08 11.45 -5.87
N LEU A 35 6.55 10.30 -5.43
CA LEU A 35 7.92 10.16 -4.92
C LEU A 35 8.95 10.40 -6.02
N SER A 36 9.79 11.43 -5.86
CA SER A 36 10.82 11.78 -6.84
C SER A 36 11.89 10.70 -6.94
N HIS A 37 11.95 10.00 -8.06
CA HIS A 37 13.01 9.03 -8.36
C HIS A 37 14.40 9.69 -8.44
N HIS A 38 14.47 10.91 -9.02
CA HIS A 38 15.70 11.71 -9.09
C HIS A 38 16.31 12.07 -7.75
N ASP A 39 15.47 12.17 -6.70
CA ASP A 39 15.92 12.65 -5.39
C ASP A 39 16.02 11.50 -4.37
N THR A 40 15.76 10.24 -4.81
CA THR A 40 15.76 9.05 -3.94
C THR A 40 16.60 7.89 -4.48
N PHE A 41 16.14 7.21 -5.53
CA PHE A 41 16.71 5.94 -6.00
C PHE A 41 17.47 6.01 -7.32
N ASP A 42 17.33 7.11 -8.08
CA ASP A 42 17.88 7.23 -9.45
C ASP A 42 18.40 8.65 -9.73
N LEU A 43 19.45 9.06 -9.02
CA LEU A 43 19.86 10.45 -8.85
C LEU A 43 20.45 11.14 -10.09
N LYS A 44 20.99 10.39 -11.07
CA LYS A 44 21.59 10.93 -12.30
C LYS A 44 22.68 12.00 -12.06
N PRO A 45 23.78 11.67 -11.37
CA PRO A 45 24.80 12.65 -10.97
C PRO A 45 25.46 13.36 -12.16
N ASN A 46 25.47 12.73 -13.34
CA ASN A 46 26.05 13.27 -14.58
C ASN A 46 25.07 14.08 -15.42
N ALA A 47 23.80 14.18 -15.01
CA ALA A 47 22.81 14.99 -15.72
C ALA A 47 23.10 16.50 -15.60
N PRO A 48 22.61 17.34 -16.53
CA PRO A 48 22.72 18.80 -16.44
C PRO A 48 22.25 19.37 -15.10
N ALA A 49 22.82 20.51 -14.70
CA ALA A 49 22.55 21.12 -13.38
C ALA A 49 21.06 21.43 -13.10
N ASN A 50 20.29 21.69 -14.15
CA ASN A 50 18.85 21.92 -14.05
C ASN A 50 17.99 20.63 -13.95
N ILE A 51 18.63 19.46 -14.03
CA ILE A 51 18.02 18.13 -13.88
C ILE A 51 18.58 17.44 -12.62
N ARG A 52 19.90 17.43 -12.49
CA ARG A 52 20.60 16.76 -11.39
C ARG A 52 20.05 17.21 -10.04
N THR A 53 19.79 16.23 -9.18
CA THR A 53 19.42 16.50 -7.78
C THR A 53 20.47 17.32 -7.04
N ARG A 54 20.08 18.04 -6.00
CA ARG A 54 20.98 18.74 -5.07
C ARG A 54 21.50 17.83 -3.95
N PHE A 55 21.00 16.58 -3.90
CA PHE A 55 21.40 15.58 -2.89
C PHE A 55 22.60 14.80 -3.39
N ARG A 56 23.40 14.32 -2.43
CA ARG A 56 24.54 13.43 -2.71
C ARG A 56 24.07 11.99 -2.76
N GLU A 57 24.77 11.20 -3.54
CA GLU A 57 24.67 9.76 -3.52
C GLU A 57 25.50 9.18 -2.37
N ILE A 58 24.94 8.21 -1.68
CA ILE A 58 25.63 7.36 -0.73
C ILE A 58 25.65 5.90 -1.21
N SER A 59 26.67 5.16 -0.78
CA SER A 59 26.76 3.72 -1.02
C SER A 59 25.73 2.98 -0.19
N THR A 60 25.20 1.89 -0.75
CA THR A 60 24.35 0.95 -0.02
C THR A 60 25.18 -0.22 0.54
N ASP A 61 24.53 -1.18 1.20
CA ASP A 61 25.15 -2.45 1.60
C ASP A 61 25.38 -3.42 0.41
N ILE A 62 24.97 -3.03 -0.80
CA ILE A 62 25.25 -3.74 -2.05
C ILE A 62 26.26 -2.93 -2.89
N PRO A 63 27.44 -3.49 -3.21
CA PRO A 63 28.43 -2.81 -4.04
C PRO A 63 27.85 -2.37 -5.38
N GLY A 64 28.15 -1.12 -5.78
CA GLY A 64 27.70 -0.55 -7.06
C GLY A 64 26.30 0.06 -7.03
N ILE A 65 25.48 -0.19 -6.02
CA ILE A 65 24.16 0.45 -5.87
C ILE A 65 24.30 1.67 -4.96
N ARG A 66 23.81 2.79 -5.45
CA ARG A 66 23.83 4.08 -4.76
C ARG A 66 22.43 4.67 -4.71
N VAL A 67 22.14 5.38 -3.60
CA VAL A 67 20.86 6.05 -3.35
C VAL A 67 21.10 7.41 -2.71
N SER A 68 20.03 8.20 -2.50
CA SER A 68 20.10 9.51 -1.86
C SER A 68 20.63 9.44 -0.41
N GLU A 69 21.45 10.42 -0.02
CA GLU A 69 21.93 10.61 1.37
C GLU A 69 20.78 10.79 2.38
N HIS A 70 19.57 11.08 1.93
CA HIS A 70 18.40 11.28 2.78
C HIS A 70 17.54 10.03 3.03
N ILE A 71 17.99 8.87 2.51
CA ILE A 71 17.44 7.54 2.84
C ILE A 71 18.55 6.58 3.32
N PRO A 72 19.33 6.96 4.35
CA PRO A 72 20.52 6.19 4.77
C PRO A 72 20.19 4.87 5.46
N LYS A 73 19.00 4.72 6.04
CA LYS A 73 18.56 3.45 6.64
C LYS A 73 18.15 2.47 5.56
N PHE A 74 17.43 2.93 4.52
CA PHE A 74 17.14 2.13 3.34
C PHE A 74 18.42 1.66 2.65
N ALA A 75 19.43 2.53 2.52
CA ALA A 75 20.73 2.18 1.95
C ALA A 75 21.39 0.98 2.65
N ARG A 76 21.26 0.87 3.98
CA ARG A 76 21.79 -0.26 4.78
C ARG A 76 20.94 -1.52 4.68
N MET A 77 19.78 -1.45 4.09
CA MET A 77 18.84 -2.55 3.92
C MET A 77 18.64 -2.93 2.45
N MET A 78 19.44 -2.35 1.53
CA MET A 78 19.31 -2.56 0.08
C MET A 78 19.37 -4.04 -0.29
N LYS A 79 20.13 -4.84 0.42
CA LYS A 79 20.19 -6.30 0.24
C LYS A 79 18.85 -7.03 0.37
N HIS A 80 17.84 -6.40 0.95
CA HIS A 80 16.48 -6.95 1.07
C HIS A 80 15.51 -6.39 0.04
N TRP A 81 15.92 -5.37 -0.73
CA TRP A 81 15.07 -4.67 -1.68
C TRP A 81 15.45 -4.98 -3.14
N ALA A 82 14.45 -5.20 -3.96
CA ALA A 82 14.55 -5.11 -5.42
C ALA A 82 13.95 -3.75 -5.83
N VAL A 83 14.76 -2.90 -6.46
CA VAL A 83 14.33 -1.55 -6.86
C VAL A 83 14.08 -1.51 -8.37
N VAL A 84 12.85 -1.24 -8.78
CA VAL A 84 12.43 -1.07 -10.17
C VAL A 84 12.60 0.39 -10.56
N ARG A 85 13.44 0.68 -11.56
CA ARG A 85 13.76 2.03 -12.04
C ARG A 85 13.12 2.38 -13.39
N SER A 86 12.27 1.53 -13.89
CA SER A 86 11.68 1.60 -15.23
C SER A 86 10.15 1.53 -15.22
N ALA A 87 9.54 1.81 -14.06
CA ALA A 87 8.09 1.91 -13.99
C ALA A 87 7.60 3.18 -14.70
N HIS A 88 6.52 3.07 -15.47
CA HIS A 88 5.96 4.19 -16.21
C HIS A 88 4.47 4.00 -16.51
N HIS A 89 3.78 5.08 -16.77
CA HIS A 89 2.45 5.17 -17.36
C HIS A 89 2.26 6.58 -17.95
N ASN A 90 1.04 6.93 -18.40
CA ASN A 90 0.77 8.22 -19.05
C ASN A 90 -0.31 9.07 -18.32
N ALA A 91 -0.64 8.77 -17.08
CA ALA A 91 -1.61 9.53 -16.28
C ALA A 91 -0.92 10.62 -15.42
N PRO A 92 -0.96 11.90 -15.79
CA PRO A 92 -0.21 12.97 -15.13
C PRO A 92 -0.95 13.58 -13.91
N SER A 93 -2.19 13.20 -13.64
CA SER A 93 -2.96 13.67 -12.49
C SER A 93 -2.79 12.71 -11.30
N HIS A 94 -2.72 13.25 -10.07
CA HIS A 94 -2.62 12.45 -8.87
C HIS A 94 -3.71 11.38 -8.77
N ARG A 95 -4.96 11.75 -9.02
CA ARG A 95 -6.08 10.82 -8.90
C ARG A 95 -6.05 9.72 -9.95
N SER A 96 -5.68 10.05 -11.18
CA SER A 96 -5.55 9.07 -12.27
C SER A 96 -4.35 8.14 -12.07
N GLY A 97 -3.19 8.70 -11.70
CA GLY A 97 -2.00 7.90 -11.41
C GLY A 97 -2.18 6.99 -10.18
N ALA A 98 -2.82 7.50 -9.12
CA ALA A 98 -3.14 6.70 -7.94
C ALA A 98 -4.12 5.57 -8.27
N TYR A 99 -5.17 5.88 -9.04
CA TYR A 99 -6.10 4.86 -9.51
C TYR A 99 -5.36 3.72 -10.22
N TRP A 100 -4.51 4.06 -11.20
CA TRP A 100 -3.79 3.05 -11.96
C TRP A 100 -2.87 2.19 -11.08
N ASN A 101 -2.11 2.84 -10.19
CA ASN A 101 -1.20 2.13 -9.31
C ASN A 101 -1.90 1.37 -8.16
N LEU A 102 -3.12 1.73 -7.79
CA LEU A 102 -3.89 1.03 -6.77
C LEU A 102 -4.78 -0.09 -7.33
N THR A 103 -5.16 -0.01 -8.61
CA THR A 103 -6.04 -1.00 -9.25
C THR A 103 -5.32 -1.89 -10.27
N GLY A 104 -4.17 -1.44 -10.82
CA GLY A 104 -3.50 -2.10 -11.94
C GLY A 104 -4.20 -1.88 -13.28
N HIS A 105 -5.27 -1.10 -13.33
CA HIS A 105 -6.09 -0.87 -14.51
C HIS A 105 -6.08 0.61 -14.93
N GLU A 106 -6.13 0.82 -16.23
CA GLU A 106 -6.10 2.17 -16.80
C GLU A 106 -7.30 3.00 -16.31
N PRO A 107 -7.07 4.27 -15.91
CA PRO A 107 -8.16 5.14 -15.47
C PRO A 107 -9.05 5.58 -16.62
N GLN A 108 -10.31 5.88 -16.32
CA GLN A 108 -11.26 6.40 -17.33
C GLN A 108 -10.80 7.73 -17.95
N LYS A 109 -10.02 8.52 -17.21
CA LYS A 109 -9.42 9.78 -17.64
C LYS A 109 -7.97 9.86 -17.18
N LEU A 110 -7.07 10.11 -18.11
CA LEU A 110 -5.64 10.18 -17.84
C LEU A 110 -5.24 11.45 -17.08
N ASP A 111 -5.83 12.59 -17.40
CA ASP A 111 -5.45 13.92 -16.92
C ASP A 111 -6.55 14.64 -16.13
N GLY A 112 -7.50 13.92 -15.59
CA GLY A 112 -8.63 14.52 -14.93
C GLY A 112 -9.10 13.83 -13.66
N ASN A 113 -9.97 14.54 -12.99
CA ASN A 113 -10.72 14.02 -11.86
C ASN A 113 -12.10 13.56 -12.34
N TRP A 114 -12.53 12.40 -11.92
CA TRP A 114 -13.91 11.93 -12.07
C TRP A 114 -14.45 11.49 -10.69
N PRO A 115 -15.76 11.53 -10.48
CA PRO A 115 -16.33 11.01 -9.26
C PRO A 115 -16.00 9.53 -9.09
N SER A 116 -15.63 9.10 -7.88
CA SER A 116 -15.50 7.69 -7.56
C SER A 116 -16.83 6.98 -7.80
N SER A 117 -16.80 5.83 -8.44
CA SER A 117 -17.96 5.04 -8.83
C SER A 117 -17.82 3.59 -8.40
N ARG A 118 -18.94 2.93 -8.17
CA ARG A 118 -18.95 1.47 -7.99
C ARG A 118 -18.80 0.70 -9.32
N ASP A 119 -18.61 1.39 -10.42
CA ASP A 119 -18.23 0.80 -11.70
C ASP A 119 -16.70 0.88 -11.92
N ASP A 120 -15.95 1.55 -11.03
CA ASP A 120 -14.50 1.60 -11.02
C ASP A 120 -13.92 0.20 -10.67
N TRP A 121 -12.69 -0.07 -11.11
CA TRP A 121 -11.96 -1.27 -10.69
C TRP A 121 -11.70 -1.24 -9.19
N PRO A 122 -11.80 -2.41 -8.52
CA PRO A 122 -11.45 -2.54 -7.11
C PRO A 122 -9.98 -2.24 -6.86
N CYS A 123 -9.65 -1.73 -5.69
CA CYS A 123 -8.24 -1.62 -5.28
C CYS A 123 -7.61 -3.03 -5.13
N ILE A 124 -6.29 -3.08 -5.18
CA ILE A 124 -5.53 -4.33 -5.08
C ILE A 124 -5.87 -5.13 -3.81
N GLY A 125 -6.11 -4.44 -2.68
CA GLY A 125 -6.53 -5.10 -1.44
C GLY A 125 -7.86 -5.83 -1.58
N SER A 126 -8.82 -5.21 -2.26
CA SER A 126 -10.14 -5.79 -2.52
C SER A 126 -10.08 -6.95 -3.51
N MET A 127 -9.25 -6.85 -4.55
CA MET A 127 -9.04 -7.93 -5.51
C MET A 127 -8.36 -9.14 -4.86
N ILE A 128 -7.34 -8.92 -4.03
CA ILE A 128 -6.68 -9.99 -3.28
C ILE A 128 -7.66 -10.65 -2.30
N TRP A 129 -8.48 -9.83 -1.60
CA TRP A 129 -9.50 -10.36 -0.70
C TRP A 129 -10.50 -11.24 -1.45
N GLU A 130 -11.01 -10.78 -2.60
CA GLU A 130 -11.93 -11.57 -3.44
C GLU A 130 -11.29 -12.88 -3.89
N ALA A 131 -10.07 -12.83 -4.45
CA ALA A 131 -9.34 -13.99 -4.94
C ALA A 131 -9.02 -15.02 -3.85
N LEU A 132 -8.74 -14.58 -2.62
CA LEU A 132 -8.43 -15.45 -1.48
C LEU A 132 -9.68 -15.95 -0.73
N GLY A 133 -10.85 -15.31 -0.95
CA GLY A 133 -12.12 -15.66 -0.31
C GLY A 133 -12.24 -15.26 1.17
N ASP A 134 -13.42 -15.49 1.74
CA ASP A 134 -13.79 -15.08 3.11
C ASP A 134 -13.39 -16.06 4.22
N GLY A 135 -12.70 -17.15 3.91
CA GLY A 135 -12.39 -18.27 4.84
C GLY A 135 -11.43 -17.95 6.00
N ARG A 136 -11.16 -16.66 6.28
CA ARG A 136 -10.16 -16.23 7.27
C ARG A 136 -10.74 -15.83 8.62
N GLY A 137 -12.02 -16.01 8.84
CA GLY A 137 -12.70 -15.67 10.10
C GLY A 137 -12.90 -14.16 10.27
N PRO A 138 -12.85 -13.64 11.50
CA PRO A 138 -13.22 -12.26 11.84
C PRO A 138 -12.24 -11.19 11.37
N ILE A 139 -11.22 -11.55 10.60
CA ILE A 139 -10.13 -10.67 10.19
C ILE A 139 -10.52 -9.94 8.90
N PRO A 140 -10.32 -8.61 8.79
CA PRO A 140 -10.55 -7.89 7.54
C PRO A 140 -9.70 -8.46 6.39
N GLY A 141 -10.29 -8.60 5.21
CA GLY A 141 -9.55 -9.05 4.02
C GLY A 141 -8.59 -8.00 3.49
N ALA A 142 -8.85 -6.72 3.75
CA ALA A 142 -7.97 -5.62 3.39
C ALA A 142 -8.13 -4.46 4.40
N VAL A 143 -7.03 -3.74 4.65
CA VAL A 143 -6.99 -2.60 5.56
C VAL A 143 -6.26 -1.44 4.92
N SER A 144 -6.76 -0.22 5.10
CA SER A 144 -6.11 1.03 4.70
C SER A 144 -5.81 1.91 5.92
N LEU A 145 -4.62 2.49 5.96
CA LEU A 145 -4.09 3.29 7.07
C LEU A 145 -3.41 4.56 6.54
N PRO A 146 -3.41 5.65 7.29
CA PRO A 146 -4.26 5.95 8.44
C PRO A 146 -5.53 6.72 8.05
N TYR A 147 -5.78 6.90 6.77
CA TYR A 147 -6.89 7.67 6.22
C TYR A 147 -7.15 7.32 4.75
N THR A 148 -8.16 7.94 4.17
CA THR A 148 -8.44 7.93 2.72
C THR A 148 -7.67 9.09 2.08
N MET A 149 -7.05 8.87 0.92
CA MET A 149 -6.36 9.92 0.15
C MET A 149 -7.33 10.88 -0.52
N TYR A 150 -6.95 12.17 -0.51
CA TYR A 150 -7.69 13.28 -1.11
C TYR A 150 -6.79 14.15 -1.97
N ASP A 151 -7.37 14.66 -3.06
CA ASP A 151 -6.80 15.70 -3.91
C ASP A 151 -7.96 16.48 -4.54
N GLY A 152 -8.48 17.52 -3.84
CA GLY A 152 -9.70 18.23 -4.23
C GLY A 152 -10.97 17.36 -4.21
N GLY A 153 -10.88 16.14 -3.73
CA GLY A 153 -11.92 15.13 -3.61
C GLY A 153 -11.28 13.79 -3.27
N THR A 154 -12.08 12.76 -2.96
CA THR A 154 -11.57 11.41 -2.71
C THR A 154 -10.83 10.91 -3.94
N ALA A 155 -9.58 10.45 -3.76
CA ALA A 155 -8.85 9.79 -4.84
C ALA A 155 -9.50 8.44 -5.16
N ASN A 156 -9.65 8.15 -6.45
CA ASN A 156 -10.26 6.92 -6.93
C ASN A 156 -9.35 5.69 -6.70
N GLY A 157 -9.90 4.49 -6.76
CA GLY A 157 -9.14 3.25 -6.65
C GLY A 157 -8.76 2.85 -5.23
N GLN A 158 -9.47 3.32 -4.20
CA GLN A 158 -9.21 3.00 -2.79
C GLN A 158 -10.26 2.07 -2.17
N ASP A 159 -11.29 1.69 -2.90
CA ASP A 159 -12.42 0.92 -2.42
C ASP A 159 -12.63 -0.40 -3.21
N GLY A 160 -13.73 -1.08 -2.92
CA GLY A 160 -14.10 -2.34 -3.54
C GLY A 160 -14.61 -2.23 -4.97
N GLY A 161 -14.76 -1.01 -5.51
CA GLY A 161 -15.24 -0.79 -6.86
C GLY A 161 -16.49 -1.63 -7.17
N PHE A 162 -16.49 -2.28 -8.34
CA PHE A 162 -17.62 -3.12 -8.78
C PHE A 162 -17.84 -4.39 -7.93
N LEU A 163 -16.89 -4.79 -7.08
CA LEU A 163 -17.11 -5.86 -6.10
C LEU A 163 -18.03 -5.43 -4.94
N GLY A 164 -18.32 -4.13 -4.85
CA GLY A 164 -19.29 -3.58 -3.91
C GLY A 164 -18.75 -3.34 -2.50
N LEU A 165 -19.63 -2.81 -1.64
CA LEU A 165 -19.30 -2.39 -0.26
C LEU A 165 -18.72 -3.53 0.59
N GLY A 166 -19.10 -4.77 0.32
CA GLY A 166 -18.63 -5.94 1.08
C GLY A 166 -17.13 -6.26 0.87
N ARG A 167 -16.50 -5.60 -0.08
CA ARG A 167 -15.06 -5.74 -0.39
C ARG A 167 -14.28 -4.43 -0.16
N ASP A 168 -14.91 -3.41 0.43
CA ASP A 168 -14.18 -2.19 0.79
C ASP A 168 -13.12 -2.49 1.85
N PRO A 169 -11.88 -2.00 1.69
CA PRO A 169 -10.89 -2.07 2.75
C PRO A 169 -11.37 -1.38 4.02
N THR A 170 -11.10 -1.99 5.17
CA THR A 170 -11.37 -1.35 6.46
C THR A 170 -10.40 -0.18 6.65
N VAL A 171 -10.93 1.05 6.68
CA VAL A 171 -10.11 2.26 6.88
C VAL A 171 -9.90 2.49 8.37
N LEU A 172 -8.67 2.37 8.83
CA LEU A 172 -8.28 2.61 10.22
C LEU A 172 -7.78 4.03 10.38
N ARG A 173 -8.59 4.87 11.01
CA ARG A 173 -8.23 6.28 11.28
C ARG A 173 -7.73 6.43 12.71
N PRO A 174 -6.70 7.26 12.95
CA PRO A 174 -6.31 7.61 14.30
C PRO A 174 -7.50 8.22 15.07
N ASN A 175 -7.62 7.88 16.32
CA ASN A 175 -8.63 8.45 17.22
C ASN A 175 -8.21 9.87 17.62
N SER A 176 -8.31 10.83 16.70
CA SER A 176 -7.97 12.22 16.91
C SER A 176 -9.08 13.13 16.40
N THR A 177 -9.60 13.97 17.26
CA THR A 177 -10.55 15.05 16.90
C THR A 177 -9.85 16.24 16.22
N LYS A 178 -8.52 16.26 16.21
CA LYS A 178 -7.74 17.30 15.52
C LYS A 178 -7.33 16.77 14.15
N PRO A 179 -7.34 17.64 13.11
CA PRO A 179 -6.74 17.27 11.83
C PRO A 179 -5.33 16.74 12.09
N LEU A 180 -5.03 15.58 11.54
CA LEU A 180 -3.70 15.00 11.64
C LEU A 180 -2.73 15.94 10.93
N LYS A 181 -2.17 16.87 11.71
CA LYS A 181 -1.07 17.66 11.23
C LYS A 181 0.13 16.73 11.19
N MET A 182 0.63 16.53 9.97
CA MET A 182 2.02 16.18 9.74
C MET A 182 2.35 14.69 9.73
N TYR A 183 2.75 14.27 8.58
CA TYR A 183 3.45 13.02 8.34
C TYR A 183 4.67 12.83 9.26
N GLY A 184 5.45 13.90 9.52
CA GLY A 184 6.56 13.95 10.47
C GLY A 184 6.19 14.40 11.88
N GLY A 185 4.92 14.70 12.18
CA GLY A 185 4.48 15.08 13.52
C GLY A 185 4.53 13.92 14.50
N LYS A 186 4.71 14.23 15.79
CA LYS A 186 4.58 13.23 16.86
C LYS A 186 3.17 12.67 16.82
N SER A 187 3.03 11.39 16.49
CA SER A 187 1.78 10.68 16.74
C SER A 187 1.63 10.54 18.26
N PRO A 188 0.53 11.00 18.85
CA PRO A 188 0.26 10.66 20.24
C PRO A 188 0.20 9.13 20.34
N ALA A 189 0.74 8.59 21.41
CA ALA A 189 0.77 7.14 21.66
C ALA A 189 -0.62 6.48 21.58
N SER A 190 -1.66 7.23 21.89
CA SER A 190 -3.09 6.85 21.85
C SER A 190 -3.78 7.14 20.52
N GLY A 191 -3.04 7.53 19.46
CA GLY A 191 -3.65 8.04 18.22
C GLY A 191 -4.18 6.97 17.27
N HIS A 192 -3.92 5.68 17.46
CA HIS A 192 -4.46 4.62 16.60
C HIS A 192 -5.75 4.03 17.19
N VAL A 193 -6.61 3.55 16.28
CA VAL A 193 -7.86 2.91 16.63
C VAL A 193 -7.58 1.77 17.60
N GLN A 194 -8.08 1.91 18.82
CA GLN A 194 -8.24 0.78 19.72
C GLN A 194 -9.66 0.25 19.53
N LEU A 195 -9.79 -1.05 19.32
CA LEU A 195 -11.09 -1.70 19.29
C LEU A 195 -11.56 -1.86 20.75
N GLU A 196 -12.09 -0.78 21.32
CA GLU A 196 -12.64 -0.76 22.67
C GLU A 196 -14.15 -1.00 22.64
N LEU A 197 -14.61 -1.71 23.63
CA LEU A 197 -16.06 -1.83 23.84
C LEU A 197 -16.60 -0.50 24.39
N PRO A 198 -17.79 -0.05 23.93
CA PRO A 198 -18.43 1.10 24.52
C PRO A 198 -18.63 0.96 26.03
N ASN A 199 -18.55 2.04 26.77
CA ASN A 199 -18.78 2.07 28.21
C ASN A 199 -20.07 1.32 28.58
N GLY A 200 -20.00 0.40 29.57
CA GLY A 200 -21.11 -0.40 30.02
C GLY A 200 -21.52 -1.56 29.07
N VAL A 201 -20.71 -1.86 28.05
CA VAL A 201 -20.89 -3.03 27.18
C VAL A 201 -19.75 -4.01 27.42
N ASP A 202 -20.04 -5.17 27.98
CA ASP A 202 -19.11 -6.30 28.05
C ASP A 202 -19.26 -7.24 26.84
N LEU A 203 -18.32 -8.16 26.67
CA LEU A 203 -18.34 -9.14 25.57
C LEU A 203 -19.57 -10.04 25.58
N ALA A 204 -20.06 -10.38 26.77
CA ALA A 204 -21.26 -11.21 26.92
C ALA A 204 -22.51 -10.44 26.41
N ARG A 205 -22.61 -9.16 26.74
CA ARG A 205 -23.69 -8.29 26.27
C ARG A 205 -23.61 -8.09 24.76
N LEU A 206 -22.41 -7.89 24.19
CA LEU A 206 -22.21 -7.79 22.75
C LEU A 206 -22.62 -9.10 22.04
N GLY A 207 -22.21 -10.24 22.56
CA GLY A 207 -22.60 -11.56 22.04
C GLY A 207 -24.12 -11.80 22.12
N ARG A 208 -24.80 -11.36 23.19
CA ARG A 208 -26.28 -11.42 23.28
C ARG A 208 -26.95 -10.52 22.23
N ARG A 209 -26.43 -9.30 22.03
CA ARG A 209 -26.92 -8.39 21.00
C ARG A 209 -26.78 -8.99 19.60
N ARG A 210 -25.63 -9.61 19.29
CA ARG A 210 -25.41 -10.31 18.03
C ARG A 210 -26.46 -11.38 17.78
N ARG A 211 -26.66 -12.30 18.75
CA ARG A 211 -27.67 -13.36 18.63
C ARG A 211 -29.09 -12.81 18.41
N LEU A 212 -29.44 -11.72 19.10
CA LEU A 212 -30.74 -11.08 18.94
C LEU A 212 -30.90 -10.53 17.50
N ILE A 213 -29.90 -9.82 16.97
CA ILE A 213 -29.91 -9.30 15.62
C ILE A 213 -30.05 -10.45 14.60
N GLN A 214 -29.27 -11.50 14.73
CA GLN A 214 -29.34 -12.68 13.86
C GLN A 214 -30.73 -13.34 13.89
N SER A 215 -31.40 -13.35 15.03
CA SER A 215 -32.77 -13.89 15.14
C SER A 215 -33.84 -13.05 14.44
N PHE A 216 -33.61 -11.74 14.24
CA PHE A 216 -34.46 -10.87 13.45
C PHE A 216 -34.15 -10.96 11.96
N ASP A 217 -32.86 -11.05 11.58
CA ASP A 217 -32.45 -11.12 10.17
C ASP A 217 -32.95 -12.39 9.46
N THR A 218 -33.19 -13.49 10.20
CA THR A 218 -33.78 -14.73 9.65
C THR A 218 -35.28 -14.61 9.29
N LYS A 219 -35.94 -13.55 9.76
CA LYS A 219 -37.42 -13.34 9.57
C LYS A 219 -37.74 -12.17 8.62
N ALA A 220 -36.73 -11.48 8.07
CA ALA A 220 -36.93 -10.27 7.28
C ALA A 220 -37.00 -10.54 5.77
N LEU A 221 -37.73 -9.67 5.08
CA LEU A 221 -38.07 -9.53 3.68
C LEU A 221 -36.96 -9.83 2.65
N PRO A 222 -37.29 -10.03 1.34
CA PRO A 222 -36.35 -10.35 0.30
C PRO A 222 -35.17 -9.39 0.28
N ARG A 223 -33.97 -9.96 0.40
CA ARG A 223 -32.70 -9.25 0.58
C ARG A 223 -32.33 -8.50 -0.71
N GLN A 224 -32.11 -7.19 -0.61
CA GLN A 224 -31.45 -6.41 -1.65
C GLN A 224 -29.92 -6.47 -1.41
N GLU A 225 -29.09 -6.44 -2.44
CA GLU A 225 -27.63 -6.52 -2.38
C GLU A 225 -26.98 -5.56 -1.36
N ILE A 226 -27.53 -4.35 -1.22
CA ILE A 226 -27.10 -3.35 -0.22
C ILE A 226 -27.31 -3.86 1.21
N SER A 227 -28.45 -4.53 1.47
CA SER A 227 -28.76 -5.12 2.78
C SER A 227 -27.77 -6.21 3.17
N ASP A 228 -27.32 -7.03 2.22
CA ASP A 228 -26.37 -8.11 2.44
C ASP A 228 -24.94 -7.58 2.69
N ALA A 229 -24.52 -6.54 1.97
CA ALA A 229 -23.22 -5.90 2.19
C ALA A 229 -23.15 -5.22 3.56
N VAL A 230 -24.20 -4.49 3.96
CA VAL A 230 -24.29 -3.85 5.29
C VAL A 230 -24.30 -4.91 6.40
N THR A 231 -25.05 -6.00 6.19
CA THR A 231 -25.10 -7.11 7.16
C THR A 231 -23.72 -7.77 7.31
N ARG A 232 -23.01 -8.06 6.21
CA ARG A 232 -21.64 -8.59 6.25
C ARG A 232 -20.66 -7.66 6.95
N SER A 233 -20.67 -6.37 6.63
CA SER A 233 -19.82 -5.37 7.28
C SER A 233 -20.07 -5.25 8.79
N ARG A 234 -21.35 -5.33 9.21
CA ARG A 234 -21.74 -5.34 10.62
C ARG A 234 -21.28 -6.60 11.34
N GLU A 235 -21.47 -7.76 10.73
CA GLU A 235 -21.02 -9.04 11.29
C GLU A 235 -19.50 -9.04 11.44
N GLN A 236 -18.76 -8.60 10.43
CA GLN A 236 -17.31 -8.47 10.48
C GLN A 236 -16.86 -7.53 11.61
N ALA A 237 -17.50 -6.37 11.76
CA ALA A 237 -17.20 -5.45 12.86
C ALA A 237 -17.44 -6.07 14.23
N LEU A 238 -18.55 -6.84 14.39
CA LEU A 238 -18.84 -7.57 15.62
C LEU A 238 -17.82 -8.68 15.89
N ASP A 239 -17.42 -9.41 14.86
CA ASP A 239 -16.40 -10.45 14.94
C ASP A 239 -15.05 -9.87 15.37
N MET A 240 -14.64 -8.73 14.80
CA MET A 240 -13.42 -8.03 15.19
C MET A 240 -13.44 -7.62 16.67
N LEU A 241 -14.58 -7.16 17.18
CA LEU A 241 -14.73 -6.79 18.59
C LEU A 241 -14.77 -7.99 19.53
N LEU A 242 -15.30 -9.12 19.08
CA LEU A 242 -15.44 -10.34 19.89
C LEU A 242 -14.15 -11.18 19.95
N GLU A 243 -13.31 -11.14 18.88
CA GLU A 243 -12.09 -11.94 18.78
C GLU A 243 -10.89 -11.28 19.50
N PRO A 244 -10.36 -11.87 20.59
CA PRO A 244 -9.26 -11.28 21.35
C PRO A 244 -8.00 -11.01 20.52
N LYS A 245 -7.61 -11.94 19.62
CA LYS A 245 -6.42 -11.77 18.76
C LYS A 245 -6.53 -10.57 17.86
N VAL A 246 -7.74 -10.33 17.31
CA VAL A 246 -7.98 -9.19 16.42
C VAL A 246 -7.88 -7.90 17.24
N ARG A 247 -8.55 -7.80 18.37
CA ARG A 247 -8.43 -6.63 19.26
C ARG A 247 -6.99 -6.35 19.65
N ASP A 248 -6.24 -7.39 19.99
CA ASP A 248 -4.83 -7.29 20.36
C ASP A 248 -3.97 -6.76 19.22
N ALA A 249 -4.25 -7.13 17.98
CA ALA A 249 -3.54 -6.62 16.81
C ALA A 249 -3.67 -5.10 16.68
N PHE A 250 -4.84 -4.53 17.00
CA PHE A 250 -5.08 -3.08 16.95
C PHE A 250 -4.43 -2.29 18.10
N ASN A 251 -3.96 -2.98 19.14
CA ASN A 251 -3.34 -2.30 20.27
C ASN A 251 -1.83 -2.22 20.11
N ILE A 252 -1.32 -1.14 19.48
CA ILE A 252 0.12 -0.92 19.31
C ILE A 252 0.86 -0.65 20.62
N GLU A 253 0.16 -0.33 21.72
CA GLU A 253 0.78 -0.11 23.03
C GLU A 253 1.27 -1.42 23.65
N LYS A 254 0.83 -2.57 23.15
CA LYS A 254 1.41 -3.88 23.49
C LYS A 254 2.83 -4.08 22.95
N GLU A 255 3.25 -3.28 21.99
CA GLU A 255 4.64 -3.25 21.53
C GLU A 255 5.52 -2.48 22.50
N SER A 256 6.78 -2.92 22.64
CA SER A 256 7.75 -2.21 23.47
C SER A 256 7.96 -0.78 22.97
N VAL A 257 8.26 0.14 23.88
CA VAL A 257 8.61 1.53 23.51
C VAL A 257 9.74 1.52 22.49
N LYS A 258 10.75 0.68 22.67
CA LYS A 258 11.88 0.51 21.74
C LYS A 258 11.41 0.13 20.34
N THR A 259 10.48 -0.81 20.19
CA THR A 259 9.91 -1.19 18.90
C THR A 259 9.16 -0.02 18.29
N ARG A 260 8.31 0.66 19.05
CA ARG A 260 7.54 1.80 18.56
C ARG A 260 8.43 2.97 18.10
N GLU A 261 9.48 3.27 18.86
CA GLU A 261 10.47 4.29 18.51
C GLU A 261 11.30 3.92 17.28
N SER A 262 11.59 2.62 17.06
CA SER A 262 12.33 2.19 15.87
C SER A 262 11.58 2.49 14.58
N TYR A 263 10.25 2.34 14.57
CA TYR A 263 9.39 2.74 13.44
C TYR A 263 9.23 4.27 13.31
N GLY A 264 9.48 5.00 14.37
CA GLY A 264 9.28 6.43 14.50
C GLY A 264 7.93 6.80 15.14
N MET A 265 7.99 7.73 16.10
CA MET A 265 6.82 8.22 16.84
C MET A 265 6.07 9.29 16.01
N HIS A 266 5.72 8.95 14.78
CA HIS A 266 4.98 9.75 13.82
C HIS A 266 3.97 8.88 13.08
N ILE A 267 3.00 9.48 12.39
CA ILE A 267 1.86 8.76 11.78
C ILE A 267 2.33 7.67 10.82
N CYS A 268 3.26 7.94 9.91
CA CYS A 268 3.78 6.94 9.00
C CYS A 268 4.35 5.73 9.74
N GLY A 269 5.23 5.96 10.73
CA GLY A 269 5.88 4.89 11.49
C GLY A 269 4.89 4.04 12.28
N GLN A 270 3.99 4.69 13.02
CA GLN A 270 3.00 3.96 13.84
C GLN A 270 1.94 3.25 12.98
N SER A 271 1.56 3.80 11.82
CA SER A 271 0.68 3.12 10.85
C SER A 271 1.38 1.92 10.21
N THR A 272 2.67 2.03 9.89
CA THR A 272 3.48 0.93 9.38
C THR A 272 3.62 -0.20 10.42
N LEU A 273 3.84 0.15 11.69
CA LEU A 273 3.85 -0.81 12.80
C LEU A 273 2.48 -1.49 12.97
N MET A 274 1.39 -0.74 12.85
CA MET A 274 0.03 -1.30 12.88
C MET A 274 -0.17 -2.29 11.73
N ALA A 275 0.23 -1.95 10.50
CA ALA A 275 0.16 -2.84 9.34
C ALA A 275 0.91 -4.16 9.59
N ARG A 276 2.13 -4.11 10.16
CA ARG A 276 2.87 -5.31 10.54
C ARG A 276 2.09 -6.18 11.54
N ARG A 277 1.52 -5.60 12.58
CA ARG A 277 0.71 -6.32 13.59
C ARG A 277 -0.53 -6.97 12.97
N LEU A 278 -1.18 -6.26 12.06
CA LEU A 278 -2.36 -6.76 11.34
C LEU A 278 -2.00 -7.96 10.44
N THR A 279 -0.87 -7.91 9.73
CA THR A 279 -0.43 -9.07 8.95
C THR A 279 -0.10 -10.27 9.83
N GLU A 280 0.49 -10.09 11.02
CA GLU A 280 0.71 -11.16 12.00
C GLU A 280 -0.60 -11.77 12.51
N SER A 281 -1.68 -10.98 12.57
CA SER A 281 -3.01 -11.48 12.94
C SER A 281 -3.73 -12.16 11.77
N GLY A 282 -3.21 -12.08 10.55
CA GLY A 282 -3.73 -12.75 9.35
C GLY A 282 -4.39 -11.84 8.32
N VAL A 283 -4.33 -10.51 8.47
CA VAL A 283 -4.78 -9.57 7.42
C VAL A 283 -3.92 -9.77 6.16
N PRO A 284 -4.51 -10.13 5.03
CA PRO A 284 -3.73 -10.43 3.83
C PRO A 284 -3.12 -9.20 3.19
N VAL A 285 -3.78 -8.03 3.25
CA VAL A 285 -3.27 -6.80 2.65
C VAL A 285 -3.48 -5.60 3.57
N SER A 286 -2.42 -4.85 3.78
CA SER A 286 -2.47 -3.56 4.48
C SER A 286 -1.83 -2.48 3.62
N THR A 287 -2.59 -1.44 3.25
CA THR A 287 -2.07 -0.27 2.52
C THR A 287 -1.86 0.88 3.50
N VAL A 288 -0.62 1.35 3.59
CA VAL A 288 -0.22 2.49 4.43
C VAL A 288 0.07 3.69 3.55
N TYR A 289 -0.75 4.72 3.63
CA TYR A 289 -0.51 5.97 2.93
C TYR A 289 0.53 6.79 3.68
N CYS A 290 1.73 6.84 3.12
CA CYS A 290 2.92 7.42 3.73
C CYS A 290 3.06 8.93 3.43
N ALA A 291 1.99 9.70 3.61
CA ALA A 291 1.97 11.16 3.44
C ALA A 291 0.74 11.74 4.16
N ALA A 292 0.55 13.06 4.13
CA ALA A 292 -0.73 13.64 4.52
C ALA A 292 -1.85 13.16 3.59
N GLY A 293 -3.04 12.97 4.14
CA GLY A 293 -4.17 12.42 3.39
C GLY A 293 -4.70 13.33 2.30
N ASP A 294 -4.60 14.65 2.48
CA ASP A 294 -5.11 15.64 1.53
C ASP A 294 -3.96 16.49 0.97
N LEU A 295 -3.71 16.39 -0.33
CA LEU A 295 -2.66 17.17 -1.00
C LEU A 295 -2.97 18.67 -0.99
N ASN A 296 -4.23 19.06 -1.09
CA ASN A 296 -4.66 20.45 -1.05
C ASN A 296 -4.85 21.01 0.37
N GLY A 297 -5.14 20.14 1.33
CA GLY A 297 -5.40 20.49 2.73
C GLY A 297 -4.17 20.54 3.64
N SER A 298 -3.03 20.00 3.19
CA SER A 298 -1.81 19.94 3.98
C SER A 298 -0.77 20.96 3.53
N LYS A 299 -0.02 21.51 4.50
CA LYS A 299 1.06 22.46 4.21
C LYS A 299 2.41 21.75 4.00
N GLY A 300 2.48 20.82 3.05
CA GLY A 300 3.75 20.24 2.63
C GLY A 300 4.16 18.91 3.25
N ASP A 301 3.25 18.18 3.87
CA ASP A 301 3.51 16.84 4.43
C ASP A 301 3.13 15.72 3.45
N HIS A 302 3.43 15.92 2.18
CA HIS A 302 3.22 14.98 1.07
C HIS A 302 4.33 15.13 0.02
N PHE A 303 4.45 14.17 -0.89
CA PHE A 303 5.49 14.15 -1.91
C PHE A 303 5.18 15.05 -3.12
N ASP A 304 4.04 15.76 -3.15
CA ASP A 304 3.70 16.71 -4.20
C ASP A 304 4.49 18.03 -4.05
N THR A 305 5.70 18.02 -4.61
CA THR A 305 6.73 19.04 -4.36
C THR A 305 6.94 19.99 -5.53
N HIS A 306 5.87 20.60 -6.04
CA HIS A 306 5.93 21.65 -7.08
C HIS A 306 6.79 22.87 -6.71
N ALA A 307 7.05 23.06 -5.43
CA ALA A 307 7.93 24.11 -4.92
C ALA A 307 8.74 23.58 -3.74
N ASN A 308 9.96 24.12 -3.58
CA ASN A 308 10.83 23.84 -2.43
C ASN A 308 11.09 22.33 -2.21
N ASN A 309 11.19 21.58 -3.30
CA ASN A 309 11.29 20.12 -3.33
C ASN A 309 12.36 19.60 -2.35
N PHE A 310 13.57 20.12 -2.45
CA PHE A 310 14.72 19.60 -1.70
C PHE A 310 14.57 19.77 -0.19
N ASN A 311 14.10 20.92 0.29
CA ASN A 311 13.89 21.14 1.72
C ASN A 311 12.73 20.30 2.27
N ARG A 312 11.64 20.17 1.49
CA ARG A 312 10.48 19.35 1.87
C ARG A 312 10.86 17.88 1.96
N LEU A 313 11.55 17.35 0.95
CA LEU A 313 12.03 15.98 0.96
C LEU A 313 13.00 15.71 2.12
N LYS A 314 14.04 16.56 2.25
CA LYS A 314 15.10 16.40 3.25
C LYS A 314 14.57 16.45 4.69
N ASN A 315 13.70 17.41 5.00
CA ASN A 315 13.33 17.72 6.37
C ASN A 315 12.02 17.05 6.80
N ASN A 316 11.08 16.85 5.87
CA ASN A 316 9.73 16.43 6.22
C ASN A 316 9.39 15.01 5.74
N MET A 317 9.76 14.65 4.48
CA MET A 317 9.15 13.48 3.86
C MET A 317 10.06 12.24 3.87
N LEU A 318 11.34 12.37 3.52
CA LEU A 318 12.24 11.22 3.43
C LEU A 318 12.62 10.63 4.79
N PRO A 319 12.92 11.41 5.85
CA PRO A 319 13.30 10.83 7.13
C PRO A 319 12.24 9.92 7.77
N PRO A 320 10.93 10.29 7.82
CA PRO A 320 9.89 9.39 8.30
C PRO A 320 9.70 8.13 7.44
N LEU A 321 9.75 8.27 6.11
CA LEU A 321 9.63 7.14 5.19
C LEU A 321 10.80 6.16 5.34
N ASP A 322 12.03 6.68 5.34
CA ASP A 322 13.25 5.90 5.52
C ASP A 322 13.25 5.14 6.84
N GLN A 323 12.82 5.79 7.93
CA GLN A 323 12.72 5.17 9.23
C GLN A 323 11.67 4.06 9.26
N ALA A 324 10.47 4.34 8.80
CA ALA A 324 9.35 3.40 8.86
C ALA A 324 9.59 2.17 7.98
N ALA A 325 10.01 2.38 6.71
CA ALA A 325 10.26 1.28 5.77
C ALA A 325 11.41 0.39 6.24
N SER A 326 12.50 0.98 6.73
CA SER A 326 13.65 0.21 7.21
C SER A 326 13.36 -0.56 8.50
N ALA A 327 12.61 0.06 9.43
CA ALA A 327 12.19 -0.61 10.66
C ALA A 327 11.25 -1.79 10.36
N LEU A 328 10.34 -1.64 9.38
CA LEU A 328 9.46 -2.74 8.96
C LEU A 328 10.26 -3.94 8.45
N ILE A 329 11.23 -3.72 7.55
CA ILE A 329 12.06 -4.81 7.02
C ILE A 329 12.86 -5.48 8.12
N ASP A 330 13.49 -4.69 9.01
CA ASP A 330 14.29 -5.25 10.09
C ASP A 330 13.45 -6.02 11.12
N ASP A 331 12.28 -5.52 11.49
CA ASP A 331 11.35 -6.17 12.43
C ASP A 331 10.79 -7.49 11.82
N LEU A 332 10.36 -7.47 10.57
CA LEU A 332 9.91 -8.68 9.86
C LEU A 332 11.03 -9.73 9.77
N ARG A 333 12.27 -9.29 9.47
CA ARG A 333 13.44 -10.16 9.42
C ARG A 333 13.75 -10.77 10.81
N GLN A 334 13.80 -9.96 11.84
CA GLN A 334 14.08 -10.43 13.21
C GLN A 334 13.02 -11.42 13.72
N ARG A 335 11.78 -11.28 13.25
CA ARG A 335 10.66 -12.18 13.56
C ARG A 335 10.61 -13.42 12.66
N GLY A 336 11.50 -13.54 11.66
CA GLY A 336 11.44 -14.63 10.68
C GLY A 336 10.19 -14.57 9.78
N ARG A 337 9.64 -13.39 9.56
CA ARG A 337 8.39 -13.18 8.80
C ARG A 337 8.59 -12.52 7.44
N LEU A 338 9.80 -12.07 7.13
CA LEU A 338 10.08 -11.35 5.89
C LEU A 338 9.82 -12.22 4.66
N ASP A 339 10.19 -13.49 4.70
CA ASP A 339 9.99 -14.41 3.57
C ASP A 339 8.51 -14.72 3.30
N GLU A 340 7.63 -14.48 4.26
CA GLU A 340 6.18 -14.68 4.16
C GLU A 340 5.39 -13.38 4.00
N THR A 341 6.06 -12.22 4.03
CA THR A 341 5.42 -10.90 3.92
C THR A 341 6.04 -10.11 2.79
N LEU A 342 5.26 -9.87 1.74
CA LEU A 342 5.67 -8.95 0.68
C LEU A 342 5.53 -7.50 1.18
N VAL A 343 6.58 -6.71 1.01
CA VAL A 343 6.56 -5.26 1.26
C VAL A 343 6.78 -4.54 -0.06
N VAL A 344 5.88 -3.61 -0.40
CA VAL A 344 5.96 -2.82 -1.64
C VAL A 344 5.99 -1.34 -1.29
N LEU A 345 7.02 -0.62 -1.71
CA LEU A 345 7.04 0.84 -1.72
C LEU A 345 6.54 1.33 -3.08
N LEU A 346 5.39 1.97 -3.11
CA LEU A 346 4.66 2.39 -4.29
C LEU A 346 4.38 3.89 -4.24
N THR A 347 4.19 4.50 -5.39
CA THR A 347 3.77 5.90 -5.57
C THR A 347 2.90 5.99 -6.82
N GLU A 348 2.15 7.07 -6.99
CA GLU A 348 1.30 7.23 -8.17
C GLU A 348 2.08 7.57 -9.45
N PHE A 349 3.23 8.26 -9.34
CA PHE A 349 4.16 8.58 -10.44
C PHE A 349 5.47 9.17 -9.87
N GLY A 350 6.41 9.51 -10.75
CA GLY A 350 7.64 10.22 -10.42
C GLY A 350 7.49 11.75 -10.47
N ARG A 351 8.63 12.44 -10.56
CA ARG A 351 8.70 13.89 -10.69
C ARG A 351 9.54 14.29 -11.90
N THR A 352 9.22 15.44 -12.49
CA THR A 352 9.93 15.91 -13.70
C THR A 352 11.46 15.90 -13.50
N PRO A 353 12.22 15.45 -14.53
CA PRO A 353 13.66 15.59 -14.53
C PRO A 353 14.08 17.04 -14.29
N LYS A 354 13.48 17.97 -15.03
CA LYS A 354 13.78 19.40 -14.93
C LYS A 354 13.24 19.99 -13.64
N ILE A 355 14.12 20.66 -12.90
CA ILE A 355 13.77 21.49 -11.73
C ILE A 355 13.11 22.77 -12.23
N ASN A 356 11.93 23.10 -11.75
CA ASN A 356 11.18 24.29 -12.11
C ASN A 356 11.68 25.57 -11.40
N GLY A 357 11.13 26.73 -11.77
CA GLY A 357 11.54 28.04 -11.21
C GLY A 357 11.31 28.21 -9.72
N SER A 358 10.47 27.38 -9.11
CA SER A 358 10.20 27.37 -7.65
C SER A 358 11.08 26.35 -6.88
N ALA A 359 12.16 25.88 -7.49
CA ALA A 359 13.00 24.81 -6.97
C ALA A 359 12.18 23.54 -6.64
N GLY A 360 11.13 23.31 -7.42
CA GLY A 360 10.24 22.15 -7.36
C GLY A 360 10.43 21.22 -8.53
N ARG A 361 9.68 20.11 -8.52
CA ARG A 361 9.51 19.21 -9.65
C ARG A 361 8.00 18.94 -9.83
N ASP A 362 7.55 18.92 -11.09
CA ASP A 362 6.15 18.73 -11.41
C ASP A 362 5.80 17.25 -11.59
N HIS A 363 4.54 16.90 -11.88
CA HIS A 363 4.10 15.53 -12.09
C HIS A 363 4.80 14.89 -13.28
N TYR A 364 5.21 13.63 -13.14
CA TYR A 364 5.90 12.94 -14.22
C TYR A 364 5.63 11.44 -14.21
N PRO A 365 4.66 10.96 -14.99
CA PRO A 365 4.32 9.54 -15.04
C PRO A 365 5.24 8.71 -15.93
N ASN A 366 6.01 9.34 -16.83
CA ASN A 366 6.80 8.64 -17.84
C ASN A 366 7.95 7.82 -17.27
N CYS A 367 8.38 8.10 -16.03
CA CYS A 367 9.37 7.29 -15.34
C CYS A 367 9.26 7.49 -13.82
N TYR A 368 9.20 6.38 -13.08
CA TYR A 368 9.24 6.42 -11.62
C TYR A 368 9.82 5.13 -11.03
N THR A 369 10.03 5.12 -9.73
CA THR A 369 10.65 4.00 -9.02
C THR A 369 9.67 3.36 -8.06
N VAL A 370 9.69 2.03 -8.04
CA VAL A 370 8.97 1.16 -7.09
C VAL A 370 9.97 0.22 -6.45
N ALA A 371 9.75 -0.21 -5.21
CA ALA A 371 10.63 -1.18 -4.57
C ALA A 371 9.84 -2.32 -3.92
N PHE A 372 10.37 -3.53 -4.00
CA PHE A 372 9.79 -4.75 -3.45
C PHE A 372 10.76 -5.41 -2.47
N ALA A 373 10.25 -5.98 -1.39
CA ALA A 373 11.07 -6.75 -0.44
C ALA A 373 10.27 -7.90 0.18
N GLY A 374 10.94 -8.97 0.57
CA GLY A 374 10.30 -10.13 1.20
C GLY A 374 9.38 -10.92 0.27
N GLY A 375 8.61 -11.86 0.82
CA GLY A 375 7.62 -12.61 0.04
C GLY A 375 8.20 -13.39 -1.16
N GLY A 376 9.44 -13.84 -1.09
CA GLY A 376 10.13 -14.54 -2.17
C GLY A 376 10.90 -13.63 -3.14
N ILE A 377 10.88 -12.31 -2.95
CA ILE A 377 11.66 -11.35 -3.75
C ILE A 377 13.16 -11.53 -3.49
N LEU A 378 13.94 -11.64 -4.54
CA LEU A 378 15.40 -11.61 -4.48
C LEU A 378 15.86 -10.15 -4.26
N GLY A 379 16.33 -9.86 -3.07
CA GLY A 379 16.82 -8.51 -2.73
C GLY A 379 18.21 -8.22 -3.29
N GLY A 380 18.67 -6.99 -3.12
CA GLY A 380 20.00 -6.56 -3.57
C GLY A 380 20.12 -6.30 -5.07
N GLN A 381 19.00 -6.09 -5.77
CA GLN A 381 18.97 -5.90 -7.21
C GLN A 381 18.30 -4.63 -7.67
N LEU A 382 18.68 -4.17 -8.86
CA LEU A 382 17.99 -3.15 -9.63
C LEU A 382 17.35 -3.82 -10.85
N TYR A 383 16.07 -3.55 -11.09
CA TYR A 383 15.36 -3.99 -12.27
C TYR A 383 15.10 -2.81 -13.21
N GLY A 384 15.51 -2.98 -14.46
CA GLY A 384 15.43 -1.93 -15.46
C GLY A 384 16.28 -0.70 -15.15
N SER A 385 16.25 0.24 -16.03
CA SER A 385 16.92 1.54 -15.87
C SER A 385 16.14 2.63 -16.60
N SER A 386 16.25 3.86 -16.12
CA SER A 386 15.86 5.03 -16.88
C SER A 386 17.03 5.52 -17.73
N ASP A 387 16.75 6.41 -18.68
CA ASP A 387 17.74 7.06 -19.54
C ASP A 387 18.71 7.95 -18.73
N SER A 388 19.66 8.58 -19.42
CA SER A 388 20.68 9.45 -18.79
C SER A 388 20.09 10.67 -18.07
N MET A 389 18.86 11.04 -18.41
CA MET A 389 18.14 12.17 -17.82
C MET A 389 17.14 11.73 -16.75
N GLY A 390 16.88 10.42 -16.61
CA GLY A 390 15.81 9.88 -15.76
C GLY A 390 14.42 10.26 -16.28
N ALA A 391 14.29 10.47 -17.59
CA ALA A 391 13.06 10.92 -18.22
C ALA A 391 12.18 9.75 -18.64
N GLU A 392 12.76 8.70 -19.20
CA GLU A 392 12.01 7.55 -19.72
C GLU A 392 12.72 6.24 -19.39
N PRO A 393 12.02 5.13 -19.37
CA PRO A 393 12.65 3.81 -19.26
C PRO A 393 13.58 3.56 -20.45
N ALA A 394 14.84 3.22 -20.18
CA ALA A 394 15.85 2.82 -21.18
C ALA A 394 16.01 1.30 -21.28
N ASP A 395 15.66 0.57 -20.24
CA ASP A 395 15.71 -0.90 -20.18
C ASP A 395 14.54 -1.45 -19.38
N LYS A 396 13.98 -2.56 -19.83
CA LYS A 396 12.91 -3.31 -19.17
C LYS A 396 11.76 -2.42 -18.68
N PRO A 397 11.07 -1.67 -19.57
CA PRO A 397 9.91 -0.87 -19.16
C PRO A 397 8.84 -1.76 -18.55
N CYS A 398 8.15 -1.26 -17.52
CA CYS A 398 7.02 -1.95 -16.91
C CYS A 398 5.96 -0.94 -16.45
N GLY A 399 4.71 -1.36 -16.43
CA GLY A 399 3.58 -0.53 -16.02
C GLY A 399 2.91 -1.02 -14.74
N PRO A 400 1.90 -0.29 -14.23
CA PRO A 400 1.12 -0.73 -13.09
C PRO A 400 0.56 -2.15 -13.21
N PRO A 401 0.09 -2.64 -14.39
CA PRO A 401 -0.33 -4.02 -14.51
C PRO A 401 0.77 -5.04 -14.15
N ASP A 402 2.03 -4.81 -14.55
CA ASP A 402 3.14 -5.73 -14.26
C ASP A 402 3.51 -5.70 -12.76
N LEU A 403 3.42 -4.52 -12.13
CA LEU A 403 3.61 -4.37 -10.69
C LEU A 403 2.55 -5.17 -9.92
N HIS A 404 1.28 -5.10 -10.34
CA HIS A 404 0.19 -5.86 -9.76
C HIS A 404 0.32 -7.35 -9.99
N ALA A 405 0.68 -7.78 -11.21
CA ALA A 405 0.96 -9.18 -11.51
C ALA A 405 2.06 -9.75 -10.62
N THR A 406 3.10 -8.94 -10.31
CA THR A 406 4.18 -9.31 -9.39
C THR A 406 3.66 -9.52 -7.97
N ILE A 407 2.77 -8.65 -7.48
CA ILE A 407 2.15 -8.78 -6.16
C ILE A 407 1.26 -10.02 -6.10
N PHE A 408 0.41 -10.23 -7.11
CA PHE A 408 -0.46 -11.42 -7.19
C PHE A 408 0.36 -12.70 -7.23
N HIS A 409 1.41 -12.74 -8.05
CA HIS A 409 2.32 -13.91 -8.14
C HIS A 409 2.94 -14.24 -6.78
N ALA A 410 3.49 -13.24 -6.07
CA ALA A 410 4.05 -13.44 -4.73
C ALA A 410 3.03 -14.05 -3.75
N LEU A 411 1.75 -13.66 -3.85
CA LEU A 411 0.66 -14.14 -3.01
C LEU A 411 0.05 -15.47 -3.49
N GLY A 412 0.55 -16.06 -4.57
CA GLY A 412 0.03 -17.30 -5.13
C GLY A 412 -1.31 -17.16 -5.85
N ILE A 413 -1.60 -15.95 -6.31
CA ILE A 413 -2.78 -15.64 -7.13
C ILE A 413 -2.31 -15.54 -8.58
N ASP A 414 -2.92 -16.34 -9.46
CA ASP A 414 -2.69 -16.24 -10.89
C ASP A 414 -3.17 -14.87 -11.39
N PRO A 415 -2.35 -14.05 -12.07
CA PRO A 415 -2.81 -12.79 -12.67
C PRO A 415 -4.01 -12.95 -13.60
N ARG A 416 -4.20 -14.14 -14.19
CA ARG A 416 -5.36 -14.47 -15.03
C ARG A 416 -6.57 -14.99 -14.24
N HIS A 417 -6.48 -15.01 -12.90
CA HIS A 417 -7.64 -15.30 -12.07
C HIS A 417 -8.81 -14.38 -12.43
N THR A 418 -10.03 -14.93 -12.47
CA THR A 418 -11.21 -14.17 -12.85
C THR A 418 -12.03 -13.78 -11.62
N ILE A 419 -12.47 -12.52 -11.61
CA ILE A 419 -13.45 -12.01 -10.65
C ILE A 419 -14.71 -11.59 -11.39
N PRO A 420 -15.89 -11.64 -10.75
CA PRO A 420 -17.13 -11.24 -11.40
C PRO A 420 -17.21 -9.73 -11.55
N ALA A 421 -17.45 -9.23 -12.76
CA ALA A 421 -17.90 -7.86 -12.98
C ALA A 421 -19.31 -7.67 -12.40
N ARG A 422 -19.79 -6.42 -12.33
CA ARG A 422 -21.12 -6.09 -11.81
C ARG A 422 -22.27 -6.76 -12.58
N ASP A 423 -22.08 -7.02 -13.88
CA ASP A 423 -23.01 -7.75 -14.74
C ASP A 423 -22.80 -9.28 -14.75
N GLY A 424 -21.91 -9.78 -13.88
CA GLY A 424 -21.58 -11.19 -13.73
C GLY A 424 -20.57 -11.73 -14.75
N ARG A 425 -20.09 -10.92 -15.70
CA ARG A 425 -19.03 -11.36 -16.63
C ARG A 425 -17.73 -11.61 -15.87
N PRO A 426 -16.99 -12.70 -16.20
CA PRO A 426 -15.67 -12.93 -15.64
C PRO A 426 -14.66 -11.95 -16.24
N LEU A 427 -13.93 -11.23 -15.38
CA LEU A 427 -12.83 -10.34 -15.76
C LEU A 427 -11.53 -10.85 -15.16
N HIS A 428 -10.44 -10.82 -15.91
CA HIS A 428 -9.11 -11.07 -15.35
C HIS A 428 -8.74 -9.97 -14.37
N ILE A 429 -8.19 -10.34 -13.21
CA ILE A 429 -7.80 -9.36 -12.19
C ILE A 429 -6.60 -8.51 -12.64
N CYS A 430 -5.83 -8.99 -13.62
CA CYS A 430 -4.64 -8.30 -14.12
C CYS A 430 -4.28 -8.76 -15.52
N ASP A 431 -3.88 -7.80 -16.37
CA ASP A 431 -3.39 -8.07 -17.73
C ASP A 431 -1.85 -8.01 -17.84
N GLY A 432 -1.15 -7.69 -16.73
CA GLY A 432 0.31 -7.63 -16.66
C GLY A 432 0.98 -9.00 -16.53
N ASN A 433 2.31 -8.98 -16.57
CA ASN A 433 3.15 -10.15 -16.33
C ASN A 433 4.02 -9.92 -15.08
N PRO A 434 4.23 -10.96 -14.24
CA PRO A 434 5.10 -10.83 -13.08
C PRO A 434 6.53 -10.46 -13.51
N LEU A 435 7.10 -9.47 -12.84
CA LEU A 435 8.50 -9.10 -13.05
C LEU A 435 9.42 -10.21 -12.53
N PRO A 436 10.56 -10.50 -13.19
CA PRO A 436 11.49 -11.55 -12.79
C PRO A 436 12.34 -11.11 -11.58
N LEU A 437 11.69 -10.83 -10.46
CA LEU A 437 12.32 -10.35 -9.22
C LEU A 437 12.52 -11.44 -8.18
N PHE A 438 12.13 -12.66 -8.44
CA PHE A 438 12.06 -13.76 -7.47
C PHE A 438 13.31 -14.61 -7.45
N ALA A 439 13.59 -15.22 -6.27
CA ALA A 439 14.72 -16.13 -6.03
C ALA A 439 14.43 -17.55 -6.58
#